data_b098cfd1a0cdcb9d973e512c69827a51
#
_entry.id   b098cfd1a0cdcb9d973e512c69827a51
#
_cell.length_a   1.000
_cell.length_b   1.000
_cell.length_c   1.000
_cell.angle_alpha   90.00
_cell.angle_beta   90.00
_cell.angle_gamma   90.00
#
_symmetry.space_group_name_H-M   'P 1'
#
loop_
_entity.id
_entity.type
_entity.pdbx_description
1 polymer ?
#
loop_
_entity_poly.entity_id
_entity_poly.type
_entity_poly.pdbx_seq_one_letter_code
_entity_poly.pdbx_strand_id
1 'polypeptide(L)'
;DNDAGTTAFKAGEVDVSQQFIANVQDLWLKDGLPVSTYLPEPPYHIGASLPTAFFNLGAYGLDQLAVRKAIAIAVDYDTIIANAMTNQSATFDQVPRSLMNPTPGEQALYDHDAVKDLQFAGKDIEGAKKLLDDAGIIDTDGDGWREFEGQNLHYVATAPNGWSDWQAAIEVVAAAGKEIGIDITTNYPEWAVYQTVVTNWPLQEGYDIFMMWSDGAGPTQPWSRIRHLMSSEFAETTNNWNGNWGGYKNPAADELIQAIPSMTDEAELKNAYTELVKIYLTDIPSFTLMYRPQSFHTVNESVWTNFPHEGDGTVPPVPPLNLMDGWSIAGLYNVTLVNP
;
A
#
# COMPACT_ATOMS: atom_id res chain seq x y z
N ASP A 1 0.94 -18.88 1.46
CA ASP A 1 0.10 -17.93 2.18
C ASP A 1 0.70 -17.57 3.54
N ASN A 2 0.20 -16.52 4.19
CA ASN A 2 0.74 -16.01 5.46
C ASN A 2 0.63 -17.02 6.59
N ASP A 3 -0.44 -17.78 6.67
CA ASP A 3 -0.69 -18.73 7.76
C ASP A 3 0.23 -19.94 7.68
N ALA A 4 0.44 -20.49 6.48
CA ALA A 4 1.39 -21.57 6.26
C ALA A 4 2.83 -21.13 6.56
N GLY A 5 3.22 -19.91 6.13
CA GLY A 5 4.53 -19.33 6.45
C GLY A 5 4.73 -19.12 7.95
N THR A 6 3.72 -18.62 8.64
CA THR A 6 3.73 -18.47 10.11
C THR A 6 3.91 -19.80 10.82
N THR A 7 3.23 -20.84 10.36
CA THR A 7 3.30 -22.20 10.92
C THR A 7 4.71 -22.78 10.77
N ALA A 8 5.29 -22.70 9.59
CA ALA A 8 6.65 -23.16 9.30
C ALA A 8 7.70 -22.40 10.12
N PHE A 9 7.54 -21.09 10.26
CA PHE A 9 8.42 -20.27 11.08
C PHE A 9 8.36 -20.64 12.56
N LYS A 10 7.16 -20.79 13.13
CA LYS A 10 6.96 -21.22 14.52
C LYS A 10 7.50 -22.63 14.78
N ALA A 11 7.45 -23.52 13.80
CA ALA A 11 8.01 -24.85 13.88
C ALA A 11 9.55 -24.89 13.75
N GLY A 12 10.20 -23.77 13.44
CA GLY A 12 11.65 -23.70 13.23
C GLY A 12 12.10 -24.33 11.91
N GLU A 13 11.20 -24.46 10.94
CA GLU A 13 11.51 -24.98 9.61
C GLU A 13 12.18 -23.93 8.72
N VAL A 14 12.05 -22.66 9.07
CA VAL A 14 12.69 -21.52 8.41
C VAL A 14 13.27 -20.57 9.45
N ASP A 15 14.43 -20.01 9.17
CA ASP A 15 15.14 -19.11 10.09
C ASP A 15 14.77 -17.64 9.87
N VAL A 16 14.23 -17.29 8.70
CA VAL A 16 13.80 -15.94 8.38
C VAL A 16 12.47 -15.99 7.66
N SER A 17 11.47 -15.30 8.20
CA SER A 17 10.18 -15.13 7.54
C SER A 17 10.13 -13.84 6.76
N GLN A 18 9.78 -13.91 5.47
CA GLN A 18 9.47 -12.75 4.63
C GLN A 18 7.99 -12.43 4.56
N GLN A 19 7.15 -13.26 5.20
CA GLN A 19 5.71 -13.12 5.17
C GLN A 19 5.20 -12.31 6.35
N PHE A 20 4.02 -11.73 6.19
CA PHE A 20 3.29 -11.11 7.28
C PHE A 20 2.92 -12.17 8.33
N ILE A 21 3.27 -11.89 9.58
CA ILE A 21 2.88 -12.67 10.76
C ILE A 21 2.00 -11.76 11.62
N ALA A 22 0.72 -12.07 11.70
CA ALA A 22 -0.21 -11.30 12.52
C ALA A 22 0.21 -11.33 14.00
N ASN A 23 0.16 -10.17 14.67
CA ASN A 23 0.61 -10.02 16.06
C ASN A 23 2.02 -10.57 16.27
N VAL A 24 2.96 -10.20 15.42
CA VAL A 24 4.33 -10.73 15.42
C VAL A 24 4.99 -10.73 16.80
N GLN A 25 4.67 -9.74 17.64
CA GLN A 25 5.17 -9.64 19.01
C GLN A 25 4.75 -10.82 19.92
N ASP A 26 3.68 -11.51 19.60
CA ASP A 26 3.23 -12.68 20.37
C ASP A 26 4.23 -13.82 20.32
N LEU A 27 5.04 -13.89 19.28
CA LEU A 27 6.08 -14.91 19.14
C LEU A 27 7.08 -14.87 20.31
N TRP A 28 7.49 -13.70 20.78
CA TRP A 28 8.42 -13.57 21.90
C TRP A 28 7.72 -13.28 23.23
N LEU A 29 6.59 -12.55 23.23
CA LEU A 29 5.89 -12.21 24.46
C LEU A 29 5.03 -13.35 25.02
N LYS A 30 4.39 -14.14 24.15
CA LYS A 30 3.47 -15.22 24.55
C LYS A 30 4.07 -16.60 24.31
N ASP A 31 4.66 -16.82 23.14
CA ASP A 31 5.17 -18.14 22.73
C ASP A 31 6.60 -18.38 23.26
N GLY A 32 7.30 -17.32 23.72
CA GLY A 32 8.65 -17.41 24.27
C GLY A 32 9.70 -17.85 23.24
N LEU A 33 9.47 -17.64 21.96
CA LEU A 33 10.39 -18.01 20.91
C LEU A 33 11.56 -17.01 20.85
N PRO A 34 12.80 -17.47 20.56
CA PRO A 34 13.96 -16.61 20.37
C PRO A 34 13.94 -15.95 19.00
N VAL A 35 12.99 -15.08 18.79
CA VAL A 35 12.76 -14.40 17.52
C VAL A 35 12.74 -12.89 17.72
N SER A 36 13.10 -12.16 16.68
CA SER A 36 13.12 -10.70 16.70
C SER A 36 12.73 -10.11 15.35
N THR A 37 12.55 -8.80 15.35
CA THR A 37 12.32 -7.96 14.18
C THR A 37 13.34 -6.83 14.16
N TYR A 38 13.50 -6.10 13.05
CA TYR A 38 14.48 -5.02 12.96
C TYR A 38 14.24 -3.89 13.98
N LEU A 39 12.98 -3.43 14.09
CA LEU A 39 12.56 -2.49 15.13
C LEU A 39 12.03 -3.25 16.33
N PRO A 40 12.42 -2.89 17.57
CA PRO A 40 11.94 -3.58 18.78
C PRO A 40 10.47 -3.27 19.12
N GLU A 41 9.96 -2.15 18.60
CA GLU A 41 8.62 -1.63 18.87
C GLU A 41 7.86 -1.45 17.55
N PRO A 42 6.52 -1.28 17.60
CA PRO A 42 5.76 -0.98 16.39
C PRO A 42 6.32 0.21 15.59
N PRO A 43 6.38 0.10 14.28
CA PRO A 43 5.76 -0.93 13.43
C PRO A 43 6.60 -2.21 13.22
N TYR A 44 7.60 -2.51 14.02
CA TYR A 44 8.49 -3.67 14.00
C TYR A 44 9.37 -3.80 12.73
N HIS A 45 8.96 -3.20 11.62
CA HIS A 45 9.64 -3.26 10.32
C HIS A 45 9.74 -1.88 9.70
N ILE A 46 10.73 -1.65 8.87
CA ILE A 46 10.84 -0.41 8.08
C ILE A 46 9.87 -0.48 6.91
N GLY A 47 8.95 0.49 6.84
CA GLY A 47 8.04 0.64 5.71
C GLY A 47 8.81 1.00 4.43
N ALA A 48 8.60 0.23 3.38
CA ALA A 48 9.30 0.36 2.10
C ALA A 48 8.41 0.06 0.89
N SER A 49 7.12 -0.09 1.13
CA SER A 49 6.10 -0.34 0.12
C SER A 49 4.79 0.33 0.55
N LEU A 50 4.00 0.70 -0.43
CA LEU A 50 2.69 1.30 -0.26
C LEU A 50 1.63 0.36 -0.85
N PRO A 51 1.11 -0.62 -0.10
CA PRO A 51 -0.05 -1.40 -0.54
C PRO A 51 -1.23 -0.47 -0.81
N THR A 52 -1.66 -0.46 -2.05
CA THR A 52 -2.54 0.55 -2.61
C THR A 52 -3.75 -0.12 -3.22
N ALA A 53 -4.93 0.38 -2.91
CA ALA A 53 -6.16 0.06 -3.62
C ALA A 53 -6.24 0.92 -4.89
N PHE A 54 -6.20 0.28 -6.04
CA PHE A 54 -6.38 0.89 -7.35
C PHE A 54 -7.84 0.87 -7.73
N PHE A 55 -8.30 1.94 -8.35
CA PHE A 55 -9.57 1.97 -9.03
C PHE A 55 -9.38 1.57 -10.50
N ASN A 56 -10.21 0.66 -10.99
CA ASN A 56 -10.35 0.42 -12.42
C ASN A 56 -11.12 1.59 -13.04
N LEU A 57 -10.41 2.56 -13.62
CA LEU A 57 -11.02 3.76 -14.20
C LEU A 57 -11.83 3.46 -15.47
N GLY A 58 -11.77 2.25 -15.99
CA GLY A 58 -12.66 1.76 -17.06
C GLY A 58 -13.96 1.17 -16.55
N ALA A 59 -14.12 0.95 -15.25
CA ALA A 59 -15.35 0.46 -14.65
C ALA A 59 -16.37 1.59 -14.47
N TYR A 60 -17.65 1.24 -14.61
CA TYR A 60 -18.77 2.19 -14.54
C TYR A 60 -18.73 3.01 -13.24
N GLY A 61 -18.76 4.34 -13.39
CA GLY A 61 -18.77 5.31 -12.29
C GLY A 61 -17.43 5.51 -11.57
N LEU A 62 -16.42 4.63 -11.74
CA LEU A 62 -15.10 4.83 -11.13
C LEU A 62 -14.22 5.86 -11.86
N ASP A 63 -14.60 6.30 -13.05
CA ASP A 63 -14.08 7.50 -13.71
C ASP A 63 -14.53 8.80 -13.02
N GLN A 64 -15.61 8.75 -12.21
CA GLN A 64 -16.12 9.90 -11.45
C GLN A 64 -15.27 10.16 -10.21
N LEU A 65 -14.64 11.34 -10.12
CA LEU A 65 -13.80 11.70 -8.97
C LEU A 65 -14.59 11.67 -7.66
N ALA A 66 -15.86 12.08 -7.67
CA ALA A 66 -16.71 12.10 -6.47
C ALA A 66 -16.85 10.68 -5.86
N VAL A 67 -17.00 9.64 -6.70
CA VAL A 67 -17.10 8.25 -6.26
C VAL A 67 -15.79 7.79 -5.64
N ARG A 68 -14.67 7.98 -6.33
CA ARG A 68 -13.35 7.58 -5.82
C ARG A 68 -12.99 8.27 -4.51
N LYS A 69 -13.21 9.59 -4.46
CA LYS A 69 -12.93 10.39 -3.27
C LYS A 69 -13.83 10.00 -2.10
N ALA A 70 -15.12 9.78 -2.34
CA ALA A 70 -16.06 9.34 -1.31
C ALA A 70 -15.63 7.99 -0.70
N ILE A 71 -15.27 7.01 -1.54
CA ILE A 71 -14.77 5.72 -1.06
C ILE A 71 -13.50 5.92 -0.22
N ALA A 72 -12.51 6.66 -0.74
CA ALA A 72 -11.22 6.85 -0.06
C ALA A 72 -11.35 7.54 1.30
N ILE A 73 -12.19 8.58 1.45
CA ILE A 73 -12.36 9.29 2.73
C ILE A 73 -13.25 8.54 3.72
N ALA A 74 -14.10 7.61 3.25
CA ALA A 74 -14.97 6.81 4.12
C ALA A 74 -14.22 5.67 4.83
N VAL A 75 -13.11 5.19 4.28
CA VAL A 75 -12.34 4.04 4.82
C VAL A 75 -11.82 4.32 6.23
N ASP A 76 -12.00 3.36 7.15
CA ASP A 76 -11.44 3.38 8.50
C ASP A 76 -9.99 2.86 8.48
N TYR A 77 -9.03 3.75 8.23
CA TYR A 77 -7.61 3.39 8.14
C TYR A 77 -7.02 2.97 9.49
N ASP A 78 -7.52 3.50 10.61
CA ASP A 78 -7.06 3.09 11.93
C ASP A 78 -7.42 1.63 12.19
N THR A 79 -8.59 1.20 11.76
CA THR A 79 -8.98 -0.22 11.79
C THR A 79 -8.08 -1.08 10.90
N ILE A 80 -7.68 -0.59 9.72
CA ILE A 80 -6.70 -1.31 8.88
C ILE A 80 -5.37 -1.45 9.60
N ILE A 81 -4.82 -0.37 10.16
CA ILE A 81 -3.53 -0.41 10.89
C ILE A 81 -3.59 -1.32 12.11
N ALA A 82 -4.64 -1.18 12.93
CA ALA A 82 -4.77 -1.93 14.18
C ALA A 82 -5.07 -3.42 13.96
N ASN A 83 -5.98 -3.73 13.05
CA ASN A 83 -6.53 -5.08 12.90
C ASN A 83 -5.93 -5.84 11.71
N ALA A 84 -5.90 -5.25 10.51
CA ALA A 84 -5.33 -5.93 9.34
C ALA A 84 -3.79 -6.03 9.45
N MET A 85 -3.13 -4.92 9.82
CA MET A 85 -1.67 -4.87 10.00
C MET A 85 -1.20 -5.26 11.39
N THR A 86 -2.09 -5.41 12.37
CA THR A 86 -1.74 -5.69 13.78
C THR A 86 -0.64 -4.76 14.31
N ASN A 87 -0.75 -3.46 14.01
CA ASN A 87 0.18 -2.38 14.33
C ASN A 87 1.58 -2.50 13.65
N GLN A 88 1.70 -3.25 12.58
CA GLN A 88 2.93 -3.36 11.79
C GLN A 88 2.98 -2.35 10.63
N SER A 89 2.36 -1.19 10.81
CA SER A 89 2.36 -0.05 9.89
C SER A 89 2.37 1.25 10.68
N ALA A 90 3.04 2.27 10.16
CA ALA A 90 2.81 3.64 10.63
C ALA A 90 1.37 4.08 10.31
N THR A 91 0.82 4.96 11.12
CA THR A 91 -0.49 5.58 10.89
C THR A 91 -0.39 6.75 9.92
N PHE A 92 -1.52 7.16 9.34
CA PHE A 92 -1.56 8.34 8.46
C PHE A 92 -1.47 9.67 9.23
N ASP A 93 -1.64 9.65 10.56
CA ASP A 93 -1.34 10.79 11.44
C ASP A 93 0.17 10.94 11.65
N GLN A 94 0.91 9.83 11.76
CA GLN A 94 2.36 9.84 11.89
C GLN A 94 3.07 10.17 10.57
N VAL A 95 2.53 9.66 9.46
CA VAL A 95 3.09 9.85 8.12
C VAL A 95 1.96 10.30 7.19
N PRO A 96 1.96 11.57 6.74
CA PRO A 96 0.93 12.07 5.84
C PRO A 96 0.85 11.30 4.53
N ARG A 97 -0.35 11.22 3.97
CA ARG A 97 -0.59 10.56 2.68
C ARG A 97 0.21 11.23 1.58
N SER A 98 0.91 10.42 0.85
CA SER A 98 1.71 10.86 -0.30
C SER A 98 2.07 9.66 -1.18
N LEU A 99 2.96 9.88 -2.12
CA LEU A 99 3.60 8.85 -2.95
C LEU A 99 4.93 8.37 -2.35
N MET A 100 5.26 8.82 -1.12
CA MET A 100 6.54 8.58 -0.46
C MET A 100 6.43 7.50 0.62
N ASN A 101 7.46 6.70 0.76
CA ASN A 101 7.59 5.77 1.89
C ASN A 101 7.73 6.53 3.22
N PRO A 102 7.39 5.89 4.36
CA PRO A 102 7.47 6.49 5.69
C PRO A 102 8.92 6.55 6.21
N THR A 103 9.85 6.98 5.38
CA THR A 103 11.26 7.15 5.75
C THR A 103 11.62 8.64 5.76
N PRO A 104 12.48 9.09 6.69
CA PRO A 104 12.84 10.51 6.80
C PRO A 104 13.36 11.11 5.49
N GLY A 105 14.15 10.33 4.73
CA GLY A 105 14.70 10.77 3.46
C GLY A 105 13.64 11.02 2.39
N GLU A 106 12.67 10.12 2.24
CA GLU A 106 11.59 10.31 1.27
C GLU A 106 10.60 11.37 1.71
N GLN A 107 10.28 11.44 3.01
CA GLN A 107 9.38 12.46 3.54
C GLN A 107 9.95 13.88 3.41
N ALA A 108 11.26 14.05 3.29
CA ALA A 108 11.89 15.35 3.03
C ALA A 108 11.77 15.83 1.58
N LEU A 109 11.41 14.94 0.64
CA LEU A 109 11.40 15.23 -0.80
C LEU A 109 10.21 16.08 -1.26
N TYR A 110 9.20 16.30 -0.43
CA TYR A 110 8.07 17.15 -0.78
C TYR A 110 7.72 18.13 0.35
N ASP A 111 6.89 19.11 0.06
CA ASP A 111 6.42 20.10 1.03
C ASP A 111 5.11 19.64 1.66
N HIS A 112 5.17 19.25 2.93
CA HIS A 112 4.01 18.78 3.71
C HIS A 112 2.97 19.87 3.90
N ASP A 113 3.38 21.14 4.11
CA ASP A 113 2.46 22.26 4.29
C ASP A 113 1.65 22.54 3.02
N ALA A 114 2.28 22.35 1.86
CA ALA A 114 1.64 22.58 0.57
C ALA A 114 0.55 21.55 0.23
N VAL A 115 0.49 20.42 0.92
CA VAL A 115 -0.47 19.31 0.69
C VAL A 115 -1.38 19.04 1.89
N LYS A 116 -1.25 19.80 2.98
CA LYS A 116 -2.00 19.53 4.23
C LYS A 116 -3.51 19.58 4.07
N ASP A 117 -4.02 20.50 3.25
CA ASP A 117 -5.45 20.68 3.03
C ASP A 117 -6.04 19.61 2.09
N LEU A 118 -5.19 18.78 1.46
CA LEU A 118 -5.56 17.64 0.65
C LEU A 118 -5.56 16.32 1.43
N GLN A 119 -5.05 16.35 2.67
CA GLN A 119 -5.01 15.17 3.53
C GLN A 119 -6.42 14.77 3.98
N PHE A 120 -6.63 13.49 4.17
CA PHE A 120 -7.84 12.93 4.77
C PHE A 120 -7.45 11.82 5.75
N ALA A 121 -8.07 11.86 6.92
CA ALA A 121 -7.81 10.89 7.99
C ALA A 121 -8.55 9.56 7.79
N GLY A 122 -9.61 9.58 6.97
CA GLY A 122 -10.53 8.46 6.81
C GLY A 122 -11.72 8.52 7.78
N LYS A 123 -12.65 7.58 7.61
CA LYS A 123 -13.90 7.45 8.40
C LYS A 123 -14.81 8.69 8.35
N ASP A 124 -14.65 9.52 7.32
CA ASP A 124 -15.52 10.68 7.10
C ASP A 124 -16.75 10.28 6.27
N ILE A 125 -17.65 9.54 6.91
CA ILE A 125 -18.86 9.01 6.27
C ILE A 125 -19.79 10.14 5.81
N GLU A 126 -19.96 11.17 6.62
CA GLU A 126 -20.85 12.29 6.28
C GLU A 126 -20.27 13.16 5.16
N GLY A 127 -18.95 13.41 5.18
CA GLY A 127 -18.26 14.09 4.07
C GLY A 127 -18.32 13.28 2.78
N ALA A 128 -18.18 11.96 2.84
CA ALA A 128 -18.30 11.07 1.69
C ALA A 128 -19.70 11.10 1.09
N LYS A 129 -20.74 10.98 1.91
CA LYS A 129 -22.15 11.10 1.47
C LYS A 129 -22.41 12.44 0.82
N LYS A 130 -21.93 13.52 1.44
CA LYS A 130 -22.08 14.88 0.88
C LYS A 130 -21.41 15.02 -0.47
N LEU A 131 -20.23 14.47 -0.68
CA LEU A 131 -19.53 14.48 -1.98
C LEU A 131 -20.37 13.80 -3.06
N LEU A 132 -21.00 12.67 -2.74
CA LEU A 132 -21.88 11.95 -3.66
C LEU A 132 -23.17 12.74 -3.93
N ASP A 133 -23.79 13.30 -2.89
CA ASP A 133 -25.00 14.12 -3.03
C ASP A 133 -24.74 15.36 -3.91
N ASP A 134 -23.64 16.07 -3.67
CA ASP A 134 -23.24 17.25 -4.44
C ASP A 134 -22.99 16.91 -5.94
N ALA A 135 -22.56 15.67 -6.21
CA ALA A 135 -22.37 15.16 -7.56
C ALA A 135 -23.65 14.59 -8.20
N GLY A 136 -24.78 14.59 -7.48
CA GLY A 136 -26.06 14.02 -7.94
C GLY A 136 -26.09 12.49 -7.95
N ILE A 137 -25.18 11.85 -7.22
CA ILE A 137 -25.09 10.39 -7.06
C ILE A 137 -25.86 10.04 -5.78
N ILE A 138 -27.14 9.77 -5.93
CA ILE A 138 -28.10 9.58 -4.82
C ILE A 138 -28.89 8.29 -5.01
N ASP A 139 -29.44 7.77 -3.94
CA ASP A 139 -30.42 6.67 -3.96
C ASP A 139 -31.77 7.24 -4.41
N THR A 140 -32.17 6.98 -5.65
CA THR A 140 -33.38 7.55 -6.26
C THR A 140 -34.61 6.68 -6.13
N ASP A 141 -34.46 5.37 -5.94
CA ASP A 141 -35.53 4.39 -5.83
C ASP A 141 -35.79 3.90 -4.40
N GLY A 142 -34.87 4.22 -3.47
CA GLY A 142 -35.00 3.89 -2.05
C GLY A 142 -34.56 2.47 -1.68
N ASP A 143 -33.74 1.82 -2.53
CA ASP A 143 -33.25 0.48 -2.28
C ASP A 143 -32.02 0.44 -1.34
N GLY A 144 -31.49 1.61 -0.99
CA GLY A 144 -30.34 1.80 -0.10
C GLY A 144 -29.01 1.95 -0.84
N TRP A 145 -29.00 1.85 -2.15
CA TRP A 145 -27.81 2.02 -2.97
C TRP A 145 -27.90 3.28 -3.84
N ARG A 146 -26.77 3.91 -4.03
CA ARG A 146 -26.71 5.13 -4.85
C ARG A 146 -26.54 4.80 -6.33
N GLU A 147 -27.21 5.56 -7.16
CA GLU A 147 -27.12 5.44 -8.60
C GLU A 147 -26.28 6.56 -9.21
N PHE A 148 -25.59 6.22 -10.27
CA PHE A 148 -25.04 7.14 -11.26
C PHE A 148 -25.74 6.88 -12.60
N GLU A 149 -26.30 7.93 -13.25
CA GLU A 149 -27.03 7.81 -14.52
C GLU A 149 -28.11 6.70 -14.51
N GLY A 150 -28.73 6.46 -13.35
CA GLY A 150 -29.85 5.50 -13.20
C GLY A 150 -29.41 4.04 -13.04
N GLN A 151 -28.14 3.77 -12.75
CA GLN A 151 -27.62 2.45 -12.45
C GLN A 151 -26.93 2.45 -11.07
N ASN A 152 -27.24 1.46 -10.22
CA ASN A 152 -26.63 1.30 -8.93
C ASN A 152 -25.10 1.16 -9.03
N LEU A 153 -24.39 1.83 -8.11
CA LEU A 153 -22.95 1.66 -7.96
C LEU A 153 -22.68 0.35 -7.22
N HIS A 154 -22.27 -0.65 -7.98
CA HIS A 154 -21.89 -1.96 -7.49
C HIS A 154 -20.47 -2.29 -7.93
N TYR A 155 -19.60 -2.65 -6.97
CA TYR A 155 -18.19 -2.95 -7.22
C TYR A 155 -17.75 -4.23 -6.54
N VAL A 156 -16.74 -4.86 -7.12
CA VAL A 156 -16.01 -5.97 -6.49
C VAL A 156 -14.61 -5.50 -6.14
N ALA A 157 -14.30 -5.57 -4.84
CA ALA A 157 -12.98 -5.27 -4.31
C ALA A 157 -12.17 -6.55 -4.15
N THR A 158 -10.97 -6.61 -4.72
CA THR A 158 -10.17 -7.83 -4.83
C THR A 158 -8.80 -7.73 -4.20
N ALA A 159 -8.40 -8.81 -3.53
CA ALA A 159 -7.04 -9.05 -3.05
C ALA A 159 -6.66 -10.52 -3.26
N PRO A 160 -5.37 -10.89 -3.36
CA PRO A 160 -4.97 -12.28 -3.53
C PRO A 160 -5.36 -13.16 -2.35
N ASN A 161 -5.77 -14.40 -2.64
CA ASN A 161 -6.04 -15.39 -1.60
C ASN A 161 -4.79 -15.68 -0.76
N GLY A 162 -4.97 -15.83 0.57
CA GLY A 162 -3.90 -16.12 1.52
C GLY A 162 -2.97 -14.94 1.87
N TRP A 163 -3.25 -13.73 1.35
CA TRP A 163 -2.59 -12.48 1.78
C TRP A 163 -3.46 -11.81 2.83
N SER A 164 -3.40 -12.33 4.04
CA SER A 164 -4.38 -12.05 5.10
C SER A 164 -4.43 -10.57 5.51
N ASP A 165 -3.30 -9.88 5.50
CA ASP A 165 -3.22 -8.43 5.73
C ASP A 165 -3.98 -7.63 4.66
N TRP A 166 -3.83 -8.00 3.39
CA TRP A 166 -4.54 -7.36 2.28
C TRP A 166 -6.02 -7.70 2.26
N GLN A 167 -6.36 -8.98 2.50
CA GLN A 167 -7.76 -9.40 2.57
C GLN A 167 -8.51 -8.65 3.67
N ALA A 168 -7.93 -8.57 4.88
CA ALA A 168 -8.54 -7.83 5.98
C ALA A 168 -8.66 -6.32 5.68
N ALA A 169 -7.70 -5.72 4.98
CA ALA A 169 -7.76 -4.32 4.60
C ALA A 169 -8.86 -4.04 3.57
N ILE A 170 -9.02 -4.90 2.56
CA ILE A 170 -10.06 -4.70 1.53
C ILE A 170 -11.48 -4.92 2.07
N GLU A 171 -11.66 -5.75 3.11
CA GLU A 171 -12.94 -5.86 3.83
C GLU A 171 -13.34 -4.54 4.50
N VAL A 172 -12.37 -3.78 5.02
CA VAL A 172 -12.65 -2.45 5.60
C VAL A 172 -13.08 -1.47 4.50
N VAL A 173 -12.49 -1.57 3.31
CA VAL A 173 -12.92 -0.77 2.14
C VAL A 173 -14.35 -1.11 1.73
N ALA A 174 -14.68 -2.40 1.68
CA ALA A 174 -16.03 -2.86 1.35
C ALA A 174 -17.06 -2.40 2.39
N ALA A 175 -16.72 -2.47 3.67
CA ALA A 175 -17.57 -1.99 4.75
C ALA A 175 -17.83 -0.47 4.64
N ALA A 176 -16.78 0.31 4.36
CA ALA A 176 -16.91 1.75 4.17
C ALA A 176 -17.84 2.11 2.98
N GLY A 177 -17.74 1.37 1.86
CA GLY A 177 -18.63 1.54 0.72
C GLY A 177 -20.11 1.41 1.11
N LYS A 178 -20.44 0.36 1.86
CA LYS A 178 -21.82 0.11 2.34
C LYS A 178 -22.34 1.25 3.22
N GLU A 179 -21.51 1.84 4.07
CA GLU A 179 -21.90 2.95 4.93
C GLU A 179 -22.27 4.22 4.15
N ILE A 180 -21.70 4.39 2.95
CA ILE A 180 -21.98 5.54 2.08
C ILE A 180 -22.98 5.24 0.95
N GLY A 181 -23.60 4.05 0.95
CA GLY A 181 -24.58 3.64 -0.03
C GLY A 181 -23.99 3.17 -1.37
N ILE A 182 -22.75 2.68 -1.38
CA ILE A 182 -22.12 2.03 -2.51
C ILE A 182 -21.96 0.55 -2.20
N ASP A 183 -22.52 -0.34 -3.01
CA ASP A 183 -22.43 -1.78 -2.80
C ASP A 183 -21.04 -2.29 -3.22
N ILE A 184 -20.18 -2.56 -2.25
CA ILE A 184 -18.85 -3.14 -2.48
C ILE A 184 -18.82 -4.53 -1.86
N THR A 185 -18.61 -5.53 -2.69
CA THR A 185 -18.37 -6.92 -2.29
C THR A 185 -16.91 -7.28 -2.43
N THR A 186 -16.46 -8.38 -1.80
CA THR A 186 -15.05 -8.79 -1.86
C THR A 186 -14.87 -10.11 -2.60
N ASN A 187 -13.70 -10.30 -3.23
CA ASN A 187 -13.32 -11.52 -3.89
C ASN A 187 -11.81 -11.79 -3.73
N TYR A 188 -11.44 -13.06 -3.54
CA TYR A 188 -10.08 -13.48 -3.22
C TYR A 188 -9.57 -14.58 -4.16
N PRO A 189 -9.25 -14.26 -5.41
CA PRO A 189 -8.70 -15.25 -6.34
C PRO A 189 -7.28 -15.64 -5.97
N GLU A 190 -6.87 -16.83 -6.38
CA GLU A 190 -5.49 -17.28 -6.27
C GLU A 190 -4.54 -16.33 -7.01
N TRP A 191 -3.34 -16.13 -6.47
CA TRP A 191 -2.36 -15.20 -7.03
C TRP A 191 -2.12 -15.40 -8.52
N ALA A 192 -2.02 -16.65 -8.98
CA ALA A 192 -1.78 -16.94 -10.40
C ALA A 192 -2.90 -16.43 -11.32
N VAL A 193 -4.16 -16.42 -10.85
CA VAL A 193 -5.29 -15.84 -11.57
C VAL A 193 -5.28 -14.33 -11.43
N TYR A 194 -5.15 -13.84 -10.19
CA TYR A 194 -5.14 -12.42 -9.86
C TYR A 194 -4.16 -11.61 -10.72
N GLN A 195 -2.89 -12.02 -10.71
CA GLN A 195 -1.85 -11.34 -11.49
C GLN A 195 -2.14 -11.30 -13.00
N THR A 196 -2.74 -12.37 -13.54
CA THR A 196 -3.08 -12.42 -14.97
C THR A 196 -4.14 -11.40 -15.35
N VAL A 197 -5.06 -11.08 -14.43
CA VAL A 197 -6.10 -10.08 -14.68
C VAL A 197 -5.56 -8.68 -14.50
N VAL A 198 -4.97 -8.37 -13.34
CA VAL A 198 -4.57 -7.00 -13.00
C VAL A 198 -3.45 -6.45 -13.88
N THR A 199 -2.67 -7.32 -14.50
CA THR A 199 -1.59 -6.91 -15.42
C THR A 199 -2.05 -6.75 -16.88
N ASN A 200 -3.33 -6.98 -17.20
CA ASN A 200 -3.83 -6.94 -18.57
C ASN A 200 -5.06 -6.05 -18.70
N TRP A 201 -4.91 -4.93 -19.40
CA TRP A 201 -6.00 -4.03 -19.72
C TRP A 201 -6.76 -4.50 -20.98
N PRO A 202 -8.09 -4.34 -21.08
CA PRO A 202 -9.00 -3.92 -20.01
C PRO A 202 -9.13 -4.98 -18.92
N LEU A 203 -9.32 -4.53 -17.68
CA LEU A 203 -9.54 -5.45 -16.56
C LEU A 203 -10.85 -6.22 -16.75
N GLN A 204 -10.85 -7.47 -16.30
CA GLN A 204 -12.06 -8.29 -16.34
C GLN A 204 -13.09 -7.78 -15.32
N GLU A 205 -14.36 -8.09 -15.55
CA GLU A 205 -15.43 -7.85 -14.60
C GLU A 205 -15.09 -8.47 -13.23
N GLY A 206 -15.43 -7.75 -12.15
CA GLY A 206 -15.10 -8.16 -10.78
C GLY A 206 -13.71 -7.75 -10.29
N TYR A 207 -13.04 -6.85 -11.01
CA TYR A 207 -11.80 -6.20 -10.59
C TYR A 207 -11.96 -4.68 -10.68
N ASP A 208 -12.92 -4.15 -9.90
CA ASP A 208 -13.26 -2.72 -9.91
C ASP A 208 -12.37 -1.93 -8.96
N ILE A 209 -12.11 -2.49 -7.77
CA ILE A 209 -11.15 -2.00 -6.79
C ILE A 209 -10.21 -3.15 -6.47
N PHE A 210 -8.91 -2.98 -6.60
CA PHE A 210 -7.99 -4.09 -6.41
C PHE A 210 -6.67 -3.65 -5.79
N MET A 211 -6.08 -4.52 -4.98
CA MET A 211 -4.84 -4.21 -4.28
C MET A 211 -3.62 -4.61 -5.10
N MET A 212 -2.69 -3.66 -5.24
CA MET A 212 -1.35 -3.93 -5.72
C MET A 212 -0.34 -3.16 -4.86
N TRP A 213 0.92 -3.53 -4.97
CA TRP A 213 2.01 -2.80 -4.32
C TRP A 213 2.48 -1.62 -5.14
N SER A 214 3.17 -0.71 -4.51
CA SER A 214 4.02 0.25 -5.19
C SER A 214 5.47 -0.07 -4.85
N ASP A 215 6.18 -0.68 -5.77
CA ASP A 215 7.59 -1.03 -5.56
C ASP A 215 8.53 0.16 -5.77
N GLY A 216 9.71 0.03 -5.25
CA GLY A 216 10.73 1.05 -5.29
C GLY A 216 11.22 1.38 -3.89
N ALA A 217 11.66 0.35 -3.17
CA ALA A 217 12.16 0.46 -1.80
C ALA A 217 13.57 1.04 -1.69
N GLY A 218 14.25 1.23 -2.79
CA GLY A 218 15.60 1.82 -2.77
C GLY A 218 15.56 3.33 -2.48
N PRO A 219 16.52 3.87 -1.74
CA PRO A 219 16.58 5.30 -1.43
C PRO A 219 16.71 6.20 -2.66
N THR A 220 16.99 5.64 -3.81
CA THR A 220 17.13 6.33 -5.09
C THR A 220 15.91 6.19 -6.00
N GLN A 221 14.82 5.58 -5.53
CA GLN A 221 13.72 5.17 -6.41
C GLN A 221 12.33 5.79 -6.16
N PRO A 222 12.12 6.89 -5.41
CA PRO A 222 10.79 7.49 -5.32
C PRO A 222 10.26 7.90 -6.69
N TRP A 223 11.11 8.42 -7.59
CA TRP A 223 10.74 8.71 -8.97
C TRP A 223 10.24 7.48 -9.73
N SER A 224 10.92 6.35 -9.64
CA SER A 224 10.52 5.10 -10.33
C SER A 224 9.14 4.63 -9.83
N ARG A 225 8.93 4.63 -8.52
CA ARG A 225 7.65 4.27 -7.92
C ARG A 225 6.52 5.21 -8.37
N ILE A 226 6.76 6.53 -8.35
CA ILE A 226 5.77 7.53 -8.78
C ILE A 226 5.45 7.37 -10.27
N ARG A 227 6.46 7.14 -11.11
CA ARG A 227 6.27 6.84 -12.52
C ARG A 227 5.40 5.60 -12.72
N HIS A 228 5.65 4.53 -11.96
CA HIS A 228 4.84 3.32 -12.03
C HIS A 228 3.40 3.55 -11.58
N LEU A 229 3.15 4.40 -10.59
CA LEU A 229 1.80 4.67 -10.08
C LEU A 229 0.99 5.60 -10.98
N MET A 230 1.63 6.57 -11.64
CA MET A 230 0.94 7.71 -12.22
C MET A 230 1.20 7.95 -13.71
N SER A 231 2.26 7.36 -14.32
CA SER A 231 2.56 7.65 -15.72
C SER A 231 1.55 7.02 -16.67
N SER A 232 1.04 7.82 -17.61
CA SER A 232 0.17 7.37 -18.70
C SER A 232 0.86 6.35 -19.61
N GLU A 233 2.19 6.24 -19.58
CA GLU A 233 2.96 5.25 -20.32
C GLU A 233 2.54 3.80 -20.00
N PHE A 234 2.13 3.56 -18.76
CA PHE A 234 1.71 2.23 -18.30
C PHE A 234 0.19 2.03 -18.30
N ALA A 235 -0.56 3.11 -18.49
CA ALA A 235 -2.01 3.03 -18.54
C ALA A 235 -2.50 2.19 -19.71
N GLU A 236 -3.55 1.40 -19.48
CA GLU A 236 -4.24 0.64 -20.53
C GLU A 236 -3.31 -0.29 -21.34
N THR A 237 -2.29 -0.84 -20.70
CA THR A 237 -1.33 -1.75 -21.35
C THR A 237 -1.58 -3.20 -20.94
N THR A 238 -1.03 -4.15 -21.72
CA THR A 238 -1.10 -5.58 -21.44
C THR A 238 0.24 -6.10 -20.96
N ASN A 239 0.23 -7.18 -20.16
CA ASN A 239 1.42 -7.74 -19.52
C ASN A 239 2.21 -6.67 -18.74
N ASN A 240 1.46 -5.80 -18.06
CA ASN A 240 1.97 -4.64 -17.37
C ASN A 240 2.38 -5.01 -15.94
N TRP A 241 3.65 -5.22 -15.71
CA TRP A 241 4.23 -5.42 -14.37
C TRP A 241 4.79 -4.13 -13.75
N ASN A 242 4.67 -3.00 -14.46
CA ASN A 242 5.28 -1.75 -14.03
C ASN A 242 4.39 -0.94 -13.08
N GLY A 243 3.08 -0.92 -13.30
CA GLY A 243 2.16 -0.14 -12.47
C GLY A 243 1.09 0.58 -13.30
N ASN A 244 0.40 1.53 -12.66
CA ASN A 244 -0.73 2.26 -13.23
C ASN A 244 -1.81 1.31 -13.80
N TRP A 245 -2.06 0.24 -13.07
CA TRP A 245 -2.97 -0.83 -13.47
C TRP A 245 -4.43 -0.39 -13.59
N GLY A 246 -4.79 0.73 -12.94
CA GLY A 246 -6.13 1.33 -13.00
C GLY A 246 -6.43 2.15 -14.24
N GLY A 247 -5.46 2.37 -15.12
CA GLY A 247 -5.65 3.11 -16.37
C GLY A 247 -5.66 4.65 -16.22
N TYR A 248 -5.05 5.20 -15.17
CA TYR A 248 -4.98 6.63 -14.92
C TYR A 248 -4.13 7.38 -15.95
N LYS A 249 -4.60 8.55 -16.39
CA LYS A 249 -3.89 9.43 -17.31
C LYS A 249 -4.00 10.88 -16.87
N ASN A 250 -2.85 11.55 -16.72
CA ASN A 250 -2.79 12.98 -16.45
C ASN A 250 -1.55 13.59 -17.11
N PRO A 251 -1.70 14.40 -18.16
CA PRO A 251 -0.59 15.01 -18.87
C PRO A 251 0.35 15.87 -18.01
N ALA A 252 -0.18 16.54 -16.98
CA ALA A 252 0.64 17.35 -16.06
C ALA A 252 1.54 16.46 -15.17
N ALA A 253 1.02 15.31 -14.74
CA ALA A 253 1.83 14.31 -14.02
C ALA A 253 2.91 13.72 -14.94
N ASP A 254 2.58 13.39 -16.19
CA ASP A 254 3.54 12.86 -17.15
C ASP A 254 4.69 13.84 -17.44
N GLU A 255 4.37 15.13 -17.59
CA GLU A 255 5.39 16.18 -17.81
C GLU A 255 6.37 16.27 -16.64
N LEU A 256 5.87 16.29 -15.40
CA LEU A 256 6.71 16.31 -14.19
C LEU A 256 7.56 15.03 -14.07
N ILE A 257 6.96 13.85 -14.28
CA ILE A 257 7.66 12.56 -14.22
C ILE A 257 8.80 12.50 -15.23
N GLN A 258 8.60 12.99 -16.44
CA GLN A 258 9.63 13.03 -17.49
C GLN A 258 10.74 14.04 -17.17
N ALA A 259 10.44 15.14 -16.52
CA ALA A 259 11.40 16.19 -16.22
C ALA A 259 12.33 15.86 -15.03
N ILE A 260 11.83 15.19 -13.98
CA ILE A 260 12.55 14.88 -12.73
C ILE A 260 13.96 14.29 -12.95
N PRO A 261 14.19 13.29 -13.83
CA PRO A 261 15.52 12.71 -14.01
C PRO A 261 16.61 13.68 -14.49
N SER A 262 16.22 14.84 -15.02
CA SER A 262 17.15 15.87 -15.49
C SER A 262 17.32 17.03 -14.51
N MET A 263 16.56 17.07 -13.42
CA MET A 263 16.63 18.12 -12.40
C MET A 263 17.89 17.91 -11.54
N THR A 264 18.64 18.98 -11.34
CA THR A 264 19.84 19.00 -10.49
C THR A 264 19.73 19.96 -9.32
N ASP A 265 18.75 20.84 -9.33
CA ASP A 265 18.45 21.76 -8.23
C ASP A 265 17.48 21.08 -7.24
N GLU A 266 17.84 21.06 -5.96
CA GLU A 266 17.06 20.39 -4.92
C GLU A 266 15.70 21.04 -4.68
N ALA A 267 15.61 22.37 -4.82
CA ALA A 267 14.35 23.09 -4.63
C ALA A 267 13.39 22.84 -5.80
N GLU A 268 13.92 22.78 -7.03
CA GLU A 268 13.14 22.42 -8.21
C GLU A 268 12.63 20.98 -8.11
N LEU A 269 13.49 20.04 -7.71
CA LEU A 269 13.14 18.65 -7.49
C LEU A 269 12.05 18.49 -6.41
N LYS A 270 12.22 19.17 -5.27
CA LYS A 270 11.23 19.16 -4.19
C LYS A 270 9.88 19.72 -4.65
N ASN A 271 9.89 20.80 -5.43
CA ASN A 271 8.67 21.35 -6.00
C ASN A 271 7.99 20.38 -6.95
N ALA A 272 8.73 19.70 -7.83
CA ALA A 272 8.18 18.71 -8.76
C ALA A 272 7.51 17.54 -8.01
N TYR A 273 8.16 16.99 -6.99
CA TYR A 273 7.55 15.96 -6.14
C TYR A 273 6.32 16.49 -5.38
N THR A 274 6.34 17.72 -4.89
CA THR A 274 5.20 18.34 -4.21
C THR A 274 3.99 18.41 -5.15
N GLU A 275 4.20 18.87 -6.39
CA GLU A 275 3.12 18.94 -7.37
C GLU A 275 2.58 17.56 -7.76
N LEU A 276 3.43 16.54 -7.89
CA LEU A 276 2.97 15.17 -8.12
C LEU A 276 2.13 14.63 -6.97
N VAL A 277 2.51 14.91 -5.71
CA VAL A 277 1.72 14.53 -4.53
C VAL A 277 0.37 15.27 -4.53
N LYS A 278 0.33 16.57 -4.90
CA LYS A 278 -0.92 17.33 -5.05
C LYS A 278 -1.85 16.70 -6.09
N ILE A 279 -1.31 16.38 -7.27
CA ILE A 279 -2.09 15.74 -8.34
C ILE A 279 -2.66 14.40 -7.83
N TYR A 280 -1.84 13.56 -7.21
CA TYR A 280 -2.27 12.27 -6.68
C TYR A 280 -3.39 12.39 -5.65
N LEU A 281 -3.25 13.29 -4.67
CA LEU A 281 -4.24 13.53 -3.62
C LEU A 281 -5.51 14.22 -4.13
N THR A 282 -5.42 14.94 -5.24
CA THR A 282 -6.57 15.60 -5.87
C THR A 282 -7.36 14.63 -6.74
N ASP A 283 -6.68 13.85 -7.59
CA ASP A 283 -7.32 12.99 -8.58
C ASP A 283 -7.70 11.61 -8.02
N ILE A 284 -7.03 11.17 -6.97
CA ILE A 284 -7.24 9.88 -6.30
C ILE A 284 -7.41 8.74 -7.30
N PRO A 285 -6.41 8.46 -8.15
CA PRO A 285 -6.47 7.32 -9.07
C PRO A 285 -6.38 5.98 -8.33
N SER A 286 -5.84 6.03 -7.14
CA SER A 286 -5.64 4.95 -6.19
C SER A 286 -5.46 5.54 -4.79
N PHE A 287 -5.51 4.72 -3.75
CA PHE A 287 -5.27 5.20 -2.39
C PHE A 287 -4.54 4.16 -1.55
N THR A 288 -3.49 4.60 -0.88
CA THR A 288 -2.69 3.75 -0.01
C THR A 288 -3.48 3.35 1.23
N LEU A 289 -3.49 2.06 1.56
CA LEU A 289 -4.22 1.52 2.71
C LEU A 289 -3.35 1.39 3.95
N MET A 290 -2.04 1.20 3.79
CA MET A 290 -1.09 0.98 4.87
C MET A 290 0.34 1.25 4.40
N TYR A 291 1.26 1.41 5.32
CA TYR A 291 2.71 1.34 5.08
C TYR A 291 3.20 -0.05 5.45
N ARG A 292 3.91 -0.70 4.56
CA ARG A 292 4.35 -2.08 4.73
C ARG A 292 5.84 -2.20 4.37
N PRO A 293 6.61 -3.07 4.99
CA PRO A 293 7.91 -3.44 4.41
C PRO A 293 7.69 -4.14 3.07
N GLN A 294 8.64 -4.05 2.16
CA GLN A 294 8.58 -4.82 0.91
C GLN A 294 8.54 -6.32 1.20
N SER A 295 9.35 -6.76 2.15
CA SER A 295 9.30 -8.09 2.74
C SER A 295 9.42 -7.97 4.24
N PHE A 296 8.64 -8.73 4.99
CA PHE A 296 8.79 -8.81 6.43
C PHE A 296 10.08 -9.57 6.78
N HIS A 297 10.70 -9.18 7.88
CA HIS A 297 11.96 -9.77 8.34
C HIS A 297 11.83 -10.13 9.82
N THR A 298 11.10 -11.20 10.07
CA THR A 298 11.11 -11.85 11.40
C THR A 298 12.17 -12.93 11.38
N VAL A 299 13.13 -12.86 12.27
CA VAL A 299 14.28 -13.75 12.31
C VAL A 299 14.25 -14.65 13.54
N ASN A 300 14.65 -15.91 13.35
CA ASN A 300 14.76 -16.89 14.42
C ASN A 300 16.24 -16.94 14.86
N GLU A 301 16.49 -16.52 16.07
CA GLU A 301 17.85 -16.43 16.64
C GLU A 301 18.24 -17.67 17.45
N SER A 302 17.52 -18.77 17.32
CA SER A 302 17.88 -20.03 17.99
C SER A 302 19.12 -20.72 17.39
N VAL A 303 19.35 -20.54 16.11
CA VAL A 303 20.47 -21.15 15.36
C VAL A 303 21.46 -20.09 14.88
N TRP A 304 20.95 -18.96 14.41
CA TRP A 304 21.75 -17.87 13.87
C TRP A 304 21.63 -16.61 14.73
N THR A 305 22.67 -15.82 14.79
CA THR A 305 22.71 -14.53 15.51
C THR A 305 23.41 -13.45 14.70
N ASN A 306 23.45 -12.22 15.22
CA ASN A 306 23.96 -11.03 14.56
C ASN A 306 23.14 -10.58 13.35
N PHE A 307 21.84 -10.84 13.36
CA PHE A 307 20.94 -10.13 12.47
C PHE A 307 20.91 -8.64 12.83
N PRO A 308 20.80 -7.75 11.85
CA PRO A 308 20.76 -6.30 12.11
C PRO A 308 19.48 -5.90 12.85
N HIS A 309 19.65 -5.04 13.86
CA HIS A 309 18.58 -4.41 14.62
C HIS A 309 18.80 -2.91 14.70
N GLU A 310 17.74 -2.16 14.94
CA GLU A 310 17.82 -0.72 15.13
C GLU A 310 18.80 -0.37 16.28
N GLY A 311 19.75 0.51 16.01
CA GLY A 311 20.66 1.05 17.02
C GLY A 311 21.80 0.14 17.44
N ASP A 312 21.96 -1.06 16.89
CA ASP A 312 23.05 -1.98 17.22
C ASP A 312 24.39 -1.63 16.56
N GLY A 313 24.38 -0.63 15.67
CA GLY A 313 25.56 -0.20 14.91
C GLY A 313 25.96 -1.15 13.77
N THR A 314 25.14 -2.14 13.46
CA THR A 314 25.37 -3.07 12.34
C THR A 314 25.28 -2.32 11.01
N VAL A 315 26.20 -2.62 10.12
CA VAL A 315 26.23 -2.06 8.75
C VAL A 315 26.10 -3.23 7.77
N PRO A 316 25.12 -3.18 6.89
CA PRO A 316 24.09 -2.16 6.68
C PRO A 316 23.00 -2.19 7.78
N PRO A 317 22.45 -1.03 8.14
CA PRO A 317 21.37 -0.92 9.13
C PRO A 317 20.01 -1.25 8.51
N VAL A 318 19.93 -2.36 7.80
CA VAL A 318 18.72 -2.81 7.10
C VAL A 318 18.54 -4.30 7.27
N PRO A 319 17.32 -4.79 7.33
CA PRO A 319 17.05 -6.21 7.42
C PRO A 319 17.70 -6.99 6.28
N PRO A 320 18.23 -8.21 6.53
CA PRO A 320 19.12 -8.92 5.60
C PRO A 320 18.44 -9.53 4.38
N LEU A 321 17.27 -9.09 3.97
CA LEU A 321 16.53 -9.76 2.89
C LEU A 321 15.85 -8.83 1.88
N ASN A 322 16.32 -7.62 1.72
CA ASN A 322 15.95 -6.87 0.54
C ASN A 322 16.87 -7.30 -0.62
N LEU A 323 16.43 -8.29 -1.38
CA LEU A 323 17.23 -8.96 -2.40
C LEU A 323 17.62 -8.07 -3.61
N MET A 324 17.08 -6.85 -3.70
CA MET A 324 17.22 -6.03 -4.92
C MET A 324 18.41 -5.08 -4.90
N ASP A 325 19.05 -4.82 -3.77
CA ASP A 325 20.08 -3.79 -3.65
C ASP A 325 21.47 -4.26 -3.19
N GLY A 326 21.63 -5.55 -2.95
CA GLY A 326 22.88 -6.13 -2.47
C GLY A 326 23.17 -5.90 -0.96
N TRP A 327 22.42 -5.05 -0.27
CA TRP A 327 22.57 -4.82 1.16
C TRP A 327 22.26 -6.06 1.99
N SER A 328 21.33 -6.88 1.53
CA SER A 328 21.01 -8.18 2.14
C SER A 328 22.21 -9.11 2.16
N ILE A 329 22.96 -9.15 1.07
CA ILE A 329 24.19 -9.97 0.99
C ILE A 329 25.21 -9.46 2.00
N ALA A 330 25.40 -8.15 2.12
CA ALA A 330 26.30 -7.57 3.12
C ALA A 330 25.85 -7.91 4.54
N GLY A 331 24.55 -7.87 4.83
CA GLY A 331 23.98 -8.28 6.11
C GLY A 331 24.28 -9.75 6.45
N LEU A 332 24.18 -10.67 5.48
CA LEU A 332 24.45 -12.08 5.68
C LEU A 332 25.90 -12.39 6.09
N TYR A 333 26.88 -11.54 5.72
CA TYR A 333 28.27 -11.71 6.18
C TYR A 333 28.46 -11.53 7.69
N ASN A 334 27.52 -10.87 8.36
CA ASN A 334 27.57 -10.65 9.82
C ASN A 334 26.87 -11.77 10.59
N VAL A 335 26.01 -12.54 9.95
CA VAL A 335 25.25 -13.62 10.60
C VAL A 335 26.17 -14.79 10.90
N THR A 336 26.12 -15.30 12.12
CA THR A 336 26.94 -16.41 12.61
C THR A 336 26.10 -17.43 13.37
N LEU A 337 26.61 -18.65 13.54
CA LEU A 337 25.96 -19.66 14.38
C LEU A 337 26.01 -19.24 15.86
N VAL A 338 24.90 -19.47 16.56
CA VAL A 338 24.83 -19.26 18.03
C VAL A 338 25.80 -20.17 18.78
N ASN A 339 25.95 -21.41 18.32
CA ASN A 339 26.90 -22.40 18.85
C ASN A 339 27.66 -22.99 17.66
N PRO A 340 28.83 -22.45 17.32
CA PRO A 340 29.63 -22.92 16.19
C PRO A 340 30.27 -24.31 16.45
#